data_29d2d4e7d9bdb494b193a9ecd83d8132
#
_entry.id   29d2d4e7d9bdb494b193a9ecd83d8132
#
_cell.length_a   1.000
_cell.length_b   1.000
_cell.length_c   1.000
_cell.angle_alpha   90.00
_cell.angle_beta   90.00
_cell.angle_gamma   90.00
#
_symmetry.space_group_name_H-M   'P 1'
#
loop_
_entity.id
_entity.type
_entity.pdbx_description
1 polymer ?
#
loop_
_entity_poly.entity_id
_entity_poly.type
_entity_poly.pdbx_seq_one_letter_code
_entity_poly.pdbx_strand_id
1 'polypeptide(L)'
;MIGYYCTKCDKMNQGRQCEQCGKPLSAATYRQMWAILRVPASDTLTWKIVLGFLCIAVSLILALTLLFCLINDAMEQFTGILPYVLGILPVGALLVLVDLLLQGRESVWYTLEGTGVSIRHWHKPSRIRSWSRLQAYDEKEICPQPDGSLLVISKEVNVSWKDICRVKFNPKAGRIELYHTPHIAPVVLCIPAGDYEYAENLVKKACKGKF
;
A
#
# COMPACT_ATOMS: atom_id res chain seq x y z
N MET A 1 4.50 7.43 20.81
CA MET A 1 3.85 7.32 22.14
C MET A 1 3.11 6.00 22.19
N ILE A 2 3.40 5.12 23.15
CA ILE A 2 2.78 3.78 23.26
C ILE A 2 1.43 3.94 23.92
N GLY A 3 0.35 3.72 23.15
CA GLY A 3 -0.98 3.70 23.72
C GLY A 3 -1.49 2.25 23.83
N TYR A 4 -2.16 1.93 24.91
CA TYR A 4 -2.86 0.67 25.13
C TYR A 4 -4.34 0.86 24.84
N TYR A 5 -4.90 0.06 23.92
CA TYR A 5 -6.29 0.18 23.52
C TYR A 5 -7.19 -0.71 24.39
N CYS A 6 -8.25 -0.13 24.92
CA CYS A 6 -9.27 -0.87 25.64
C CYS A 6 -10.47 -1.18 24.74
N THR A 7 -10.65 -2.44 24.39
CA THR A 7 -11.78 -2.91 23.55
C THR A 7 -13.16 -2.72 24.19
N LYS A 8 -13.24 -2.61 25.53
CA LYS A 8 -14.50 -2.41 26.24
C LYS A 8 -14.96 -0.95 26.20
N CYS A 9 -14.01 -0.02 26.26
CA CYS A 9 -14.32 1.42 26.37
C CYS A 9 -14.04 2.18 25.06
N ASP A 10 -13.51 1.48 24.05
CA ASP A 10 -13.10 2.04 22.75
C ASP A 10 -12.17 3.27 22.87
N LYS A 11 -11.26 3.22 23.86
CA LYS A 11 -10.33 4.33 24.15
C LYS A 11 -8.90 3.89 24.24
N MET A 12 -8.01 4.78 23.77
CA MET A 12 -6.57 4.66 23.95
C MET A 12 -6.19 5.15 25.35
N ASN A 13 -5.33 4.41 26.03
CA ASN A 13 -4.81 4.71 27.35
C ASN A 13 -3.28 4.78 27.31
N GLN A 14 -2.67 5.60 28.14
CA GLN A 14 -1.20 5.71 28.23
C GLN A 14 -0.60 4.63 29.14
N GLY A 15 -1.40 4.02 30.00
CA GLY A 15 -0.98 2.99 30.96
C GLY A 15 -1.49 1.59 30.63
N ARG A 16 -0.97 0.58 31.34
CA ARG A 16 -1.39 -0.83 31.25
C ARG A 16 -2.75 -1.11 31.88
N GLN A 17 -3.43 -0.11 32.39
CA GLN A 17 -4.81 -0.21 32.90
C GLN A 17 -5.66 0.82 32.21
N CYS A 18 -6.90 0.44 31.90
CA CYS A 18 -7.84 1.36 31.31
C CYS A 18 -8.29 2.38 32.39
N GLU A 19 -8.08 3.65 32.10
CA GLU A 19 -8.45 4.76 33.00
C GLU A 19 -9.96 4.82 33.26
N GLN A 20 -10.79 4.29 32.35
CA GLN A 20 -12.23 4.35 32.44
C GLN A 20 -12.87 3.13 33.11
N CYS A 21 -12.38 1.92 32.86
CA CYS A 21 -13.00 0.70 33.39
C CYS A 21 -12.07 -0.13 34.31
N GLY A 22 -10.84 0.34 34.56
CA GLY A 22 -9.86 -0.31 35.43
C GLY A 22 -9.33 -1.66 34.90
N LYS A 23 -9.77 -2.11 33.71
CA LYS A 23 -9.35 -3.40 33.16
C LYS A 23 -7.86 -3.38 32.83
N PRO A 24 -7.06 -4.40 33.24
CA PRO A 24 -5.67 -4.50 32.84
C PRO A 24 -5.59 -4.73 31.31
N LEU A 25 -4.76 -3.96 30.64
CA LEU A 25 -4.52 -4.02 29.23
C LEU A 25 -3.26 -4.86 28.99
N SER A 26 -3.44 -6.02 28.33
CA SER A 26 -2.32 -6.90 28.01
C SER A 26 -1.51 -6.35 26.82
N ALA A 27 -0.26 -6.78 26.68
CA ALA A 27 0.57 -6.43 25.52
C ALA A 27 -0.03 -6.90 24.17
N ALA A 28 -0.96 -7.83 24.18
CA ALA A 28 -1.73 -8.29 23.02
C ALA A 28 -2.85 -7.33 22.61
N THR A 29 -3.20 -6.38 23.47
CA THR A 29 -4.25 -5.37 23.22
C THR A 29 -3.69 -3.98 22.90
N TYR A 30 -2.38 -3.86 22.69
CA TYR A 30 -1.82 -2.58 22.25
C TYR A 30 -2.20 -2.29 20.80
N ARG A 31 -2.45 -1.04 20.53
CA ARG A 31 -2.71 -0.52 19.20
C ARG A 31 -1.83 0.69 18.98
N GLN A 32 -0.99 0.65 17.97
CA GLN A 32 -0.24 1.80 17.52
C GLN A 32 -0.81 2.29 16.20
N MET A 33 -1.10 3.57 16.13
CA MET A 33 -1.65 4.20 14.93
C MET A 33 -0.79 5.40 14.54
N TRP A 34 -0.56 5.55 13.24
CA TRP A 34 0.00 6.77 12.65
C TRP A 34 -0.59 7.00 11.28
N ALA A 35 -0.57 8.24 10.84
CA ALA A 35 -1.04 8.64 9.52
C ALA A 35 0.09 9.30 8.73
N ILE A 36 0.18 9.00 7.45
CA ILE A 36 1.13 9.63 6.53
C ILE A 36 0.35 10.18 5.36
N LEU A 37 0.63 11.44 5.02
CA LEU A 37 0.14 12.04 3.80
C LEU A 37 1.01 11.54 2.63
N ARG A 38 0.40 10.83 1.69
CA ARG A 38 1.07 10.26 0.53
C ARG A 38 0.59 10.95 -0.74
N VAL A 39 1.52 11.20 -1.64
CA VAL A 39 1.23 11.65 -3.01
C VAL A 39 1.67 10.52 -3.96
N PRO A 40 0.73 9.71 -4.49
CA PRO A 40 1.07 8.54 -5.30
C PRO A 40 1.95 8.87 -6.50
N ALA A 41 1.74 10.02 -7.15
CA ALA A 41 2.53 10.48 -8.30
C ALA A 41 4.02 10.75 -7.98
N SER A 42 4.36 11.06 -6.72
CA SER A 42 5.75 11.29 -6.28
C SER A 42 6.41 10.08 -5.62
N ASP A 43 5.68 8.98 -5.44
CA ASP A 43 6.20 7.81 -4.75
C ASP A 43 7.02 6.92 -5.68
N THR A 44 8.31 6.82 -5.39
CA THR A 44 9.26 6.01 -6.14
C THR A 44 8.92 4.51 -6.18
N LEU A 45 8.26 3.99 -5.13
CA LEU A 45 7.84 2.58 -5.11
C LEU A 45 6.69 2.34 -6.09
N THR A 46 5.71 3.25 -6.13
CA THR A 46 4.61 3.20 -7.10
C THR A 46 5.15 3.16 -8.53
N TRP A 47 6.11 4.04 -8.86
CA TRP A 47 6.74 4.07 -10.19
C TRP A 47 7.53 2.80 -10.50
N LYS A 48 8.28 2.25 -9.56
CA LYS A 48 8.99 0.98 -9.77
C LYS A 48 8.03 -0.17 -10.11
N ILE A 49 6.90 -0.24 -9.41
CA ILE A 49 5.89 -1.28 -9.66
C ILE A 49 5.25 -1.06 -11.04
N VAL A 50 4.80 0.16 -11.32
CA VAL A 50 4.15 0.51 -12.61
C VAL A 50 5.06 0.24 -13.79
N LEU A 51 6.29 0.76 -13.75
CA LEU A 51 7.27 0.55 -14.83
C LEU A 51 7.63 -0.94 -14.97
N GLY A 52 7.76 -1.66 -13.85
CA GLY A 52 7.98 -3.11 -13.88
C GLY A 52 6.87 -3.86 -14.63
N PHE A 53 5.60 -3.57 -14.32
CA PHE A 53 4.46 -4.17 -15.03
C PHE A 53 4.42 -3.78 -16.51
N LEU A 54 4.68 -2.51 -16.85
CA LEU A 54 4.75 -2.06 -18.24
C LEU A 54 5.86 -2.78 -19.01
N CYS A 55 7.05 -2.90 -18.43
CA CYS A 55 8.16 -3.62 -19.04
C CYS A 55 7.81 -5.11 -19.28
N ILE A 56 7.21 -5.77 -18.30
CA ILE A 56 6.79 -7.17 -18.45
C ILE A 56 5.74 -7.30 -19.58
N ALA A 57 4.74 -6.42 -19.60
CA ALA A 57 3.70 -6.45 -20.62
C ALA A 57 4.28 -6.24 -22.03
N VAL A 58 5.15 -5.25 -22.22
CA VAL A 58 5.80 -4.98 -23.49
C VAL A 58 6.70 -6.15 -23.90
N SER A 59 7.46 -6.72 -22.97
CA SER A 59 8.31 -7.90 -23.25
C SER A 59 7.50 -9.10 -23.72
N LEU A 60 6.32 -9.32 -23.09
CA LEU A 60 5.42 -10.39 -23.49
C LEU A 60 4.86 -10.16 -24.89
N ILE A 61 4.40 -8.93 -25.20
CA ILE A 61 3.91 -8.56 -26.53
C ILE A 61 5.00 -8.77 -27.58
N LEU A 62 6.23 -8.31 -27.31
CA LEU A 62 7.37 -8.51 -28.22
C LEU A 62 7.66 -9.99 -28.45
N ALA A 63 7.67 -10.81 -27.40
CA ALA A 63 7.91 -12.25 -27.52
C ALA A 63 6.83 -12.94 -28.36
N LEU A 64 5.55 -12.60 -28.14
CA LEU A 64 4.45 -13.16 -28.92
C LEU A 64 4.48 -12.70 -30.39
N THR A 65 4.80 -11.42 -30.65
CA THR A 65 4.94 -10.89 -32.00
C THR A 65 6.11 -11.54 -32.74
N LEU A 66 7.25 -11.71 -32.06
CA LEU A 66 8.41 -12.40 -32.63
C LEU A 66 8.08 -13.85 -32.98
N LEU A 67 7.44 -14.58 -32.07
CA LEU A 67 7.02 -15.96 -32.29
C LEU A 67 6.07 -16.07 -33.49
N PHE A 68 5.09 -15.16 -33.60
CA PHE A 68 4.17 -15.10 -34.73
C PHE A 68 4.89 -14.84 -36.04
N CYS A 69 5.84 -13.91 -36.10
CA CYS A 69 6.62 -13.61 -37.29
C CYS A 69 7.55 -14.76 -37.70
N LEU A 70 8.11 -15.50 -36.71
CA LEU A 70 8.92 -16.70 -37.00
C LEU A 70 8.10 -17.83 -37.60
N ILE A 71 6.89 -18.08 -37.08
CA ILE A 71 6.00 -19.15 -37.62
C ILE A 71 5.55 -18.83 -39.05
N ASN A 72 5.37 -17.56 -39.40
CA ASN A 72 4.87 -17.13 -40.70
C ASN A 72 5.94 -16.66 -41.67
N ASP A 73 7.22 -16.86 -41.38
CA ASP A 73 8.36 -16.37 -42.18
C ASP A 73 8.29 -14.86 -42.52
N ALA A 74 7.74 -14.06 -41.60
CA ALA A 74 7.43 -12.64 -41.80
C ALA A 74 8.35 -11.72 -40.98
N MET A 75 9.65 -12.04 -40.89
CA MET A 75 10.61 -11.29 -40.06
C MET A 75 10.76 -9.81 -40.45
N GLU A 76 10.55 -9.46 -41.71
CA GLU A 76 10.57 -8.07 -42.15
C GLU A 76 9.44 -7.24 -41.48
N GLN A 77 8.29 -7.86 -41.23
CA GLN A 77 7.20 -7.19 -40.57
C GLN A 77 7.50 -6.91 -39.07
N PHE A 78 8.30 -7.78 -38.42
CA PHE A 78 8.70 -7.58 -37.03
C PHE A 78 9.45 -6.26 -36.83
N THR A 79 10.38 -5.95 -37.73
CA THR A 79 11.15 -4.68 -37.65
C THR A 79 10.25 -3.45 -37.84
N GLY A 80 9.21 -3.56 -38.65
CA GLY A 80 8.21 -2.49 -38.84
C GLY A 80 7.30 -2.29 -37.63
N ILE A 81 6.95 -3.36 -36.92
CA ILE A 81 6.07 -3.30 -35.74
C ILE A 81 6.82 -2.87 -34.46
N LEU A 82 8.10 -3.18 -34.37
CA LEU A 82 8.93 -2.92 -33.18
C LEU A 82 8.80 -1.49 -32.60
N PRO A 83 8.90 -0.40 -33.39
CA PRO A 83 8.79 0.96 -32.86
C PRO A 83 7.41 1.24 -32.27
N TYR A 84 6.34 0.66 -32.82
CA TYR A 84 4.97 0.83 -32.28
C TYR A 84 4.82 0.13 -30.94
N VAL A 85 5.34 -1.09 -30.79
CA VAL A 85 5.30 -1.82 -29.52
C VAL A 85 6.13 -1.10 -28.45
N LEU A 86 7.32 -0.61 -28.80
CA LEU A 86 8.13 0.18 -27.88
C LEU A 86 7.46 1.51 -27.51
N GLY A 87 6.68 2.11 -28.41
CA GLY A 87 5.88 3.31 -28.16
C GLY A 87 4.80 3.13 -27.07
N ILE A 88 4.38 1.88 -26.76
CA ILE A 88 3.45 1.61 -25.68
C ILE A 88 4.01 2.02 -24.32
N LEU A 89 5.33 1.91 -24.10
CA LEU A 89 5.96 2.27 -22.83
C LEU A 89 5.74 3.74 -22.44
N PRO A 90 6.13 4.74 -23.27
CA PRO A 90 5.93 6.14 -22.92
C PRO A 90 4.45 6.53 -22.86
N VAL A 91 3.61 6.00 -23.73
CA VAL A 91 2.17 6.27 -23.72
C VAL A 91 1.53 5.68 -22.46
N GLY A 92 1.84 4.43 -22.12
CA GLY A 92 1.36 3.79 -20.91
C GLY A 92 1.83 4.52 -19.65
N ALA A 93 3.09 4.91 -19.59
CA ALA A 93 3.63 5.69 -18.48
C ALA A 93 2.93 7.05 -18.33
N LEU A 94 2.63 7.73 -19.45
CA LEU A 94 1.90 8.99 -19.46
C LEU A 94 0.46 8.82 -18.94
N LEU A 95 -0.26 7.80 -19.39
CA LEU A 95 -1.61 7.51 -18.93
C LEU A 95 -1.65 7.22 -17.42
N VAL A 96 -0.69 6.43 -16.93
CA VAL A 96 -0.57 6.15 -15.49
C VAL A 96 -0.22 7.43 -14.73
N LEU A 97 0.67 8.28 -15.25
CA LEU A 97 0.99 9.56 -14.61
C LEU A 97 -0.27 10.43 -14.47
N VAL A 98 -1.08 10.54 -15.53
CA VAL A 98 -2.35 11.28 -15.48
C VAL A 98 -3.27 10.69 -14.42
N ASP A 99 -3.42 9.36 -14.36
CA ASP A 99 -4.25 8.71 -13.34
C ASP A 99 -3.73 8.97 -11.92
N LEU A 100 -2.42 8.88 -11.69
CA LEU A 100 -1.80 9.17 -10.39
C LEU A 100 -1.95 10.65 -9.97
N LEU A 101 -1.90 11.57 -10.91
CA LEU A 101 -2.15 13.00 -10.66
C LEU A 101 -3.61 13.26 -10.30
N LEU A 102 -4.55 12.57 -10.96
CA LEU A 102 -5.98 12.65 -10.66
C LEU A 102 -6.31 12.04 -9.29
N GLN A 103 -5.53 11.07 -8.80
CA GLN A 103 -5.68 10.53 -7.45
C GLN A 103 -5.42 11.60 -6.38
N GLY A 104 -4.49 12.52 -6.65
CA GLY A 104 -4.12 13.60 -5.74
C GLY A 104 -3.47 13.09 -4.45
N ARG A 105 -3.73 13.79 -3.34
CA ARG A 105 -3.19 13.44 -2.02
C ARG A 105 -4.10 12.44 -1.32
N GLU A 106 -3.50 11.40 -0.75
CA GLU A 106 -4.18 10.43 0.11
C GLU A 106 -3.56 10.41 1.50
N SER A 107 -4.37 10.21 2.52
CA SER A 107 -3.93 9.96 3.88
C SER A 107 -3.95 8.46 4.12
N VAL A 108 -2.78 7.88 4.39
CA VAL A 108 -2.66 6.44 4.66
C VAL A 108 -2.51 6.27 6.17
N TRP A 109 -3.46 5.57 6.75
CA TRP A 109 -3.48 5.26 8.17
C TRP A 109 -3.01 3.84 8.40
N TYR A 110 -1.98 3.72 9.19
CA TYR A 110 -1.40 2.45 9.58
C TYR A 110 -1.80 2.14 11.02
N THR A 111 -2.26 0.94 11.25
CA THR A 111 -2.59 0.44 12.59
C THR A 111 -1.87 -0.88 12.82
N LEU A 112 -0.99 -0.92 13.81
CA LEU A 112 -0.37 -2.15 14.30
C LEU A 112 -1.15 -2.64 15.51
N GLU A 113 -1.65 -3.86 15.43
CA GLU A 113 -2.39 -4.53 16.51
C GLU A 113 -1.70 -5.82 16.92
N GLY A 114 -2.06 -6.37 18.06
CA GLY A 114 -1.55 -7.67 18.50
C GLY A 114 -1.85 -8.83 17.55
N THR A 115 -2.90 -8.69 16.73
CA THR A 115 -3.36 -9.70 15.76
C THR A 115 -2.81 -9.52 14.35
N GLY A 116 -2.43 -8.30 13.97
CA GLY A 116 -2.01 -8.00 12.61
C GLY A 116 -1.77 -6.52 12.35
N VAL A 117 -1.75 -6.21 11.06
CA VAL A 117 -1.60 -4.85 10.53
C VAL A 117 -2.84 -4.49 9.73
N SER A 118 -3.38 -3.30 9.98
CA SER A 118 -4.42 -2.70 9.17
C SER A 118 -3.89 -1.44 8.50
N ILE A 119 -4.13 -1.31 7.20
CA ILE A 119 -3.77 -0.13 6.42
C ILE A 119 -5.03 0.39 5.76
N ARG A 120 -5.36 1.66 6.02
CA ARG A 120 -6.53 2.33 5.44
C ARG A 120 -6.08 3.53 4.62
N HIS A 121 -6.51 3.55 3.38
CA HIS A 121 -6.25 4.65 2.47
C HIS A 121 -7.46 5.58 2.43
N TRP A 122 -7.25 6.82 2.85
CA TRP A 122 -8.28 7.85 2.88
C TRP A 122 -7.98 8.92 1.84
N HIS A 123 -8.99 9.36 1.12
CA HIS A 123 -8.87 10.47 0.18
C HIS A 123 -10.06 11.43 0.30
N LYS A 124 -9.87 12.66 -0.15
CA LYS A 124 -10.97 13.62 -0.27
C LYS A 124 -11.88 13.20 -1.43
N PRO A 125 -13.20 13.26 -1.28
CA PRO A 125 -14.10 13.01 -2.38
C PRO A 125 -13.80 14.01 -3.51
N SER A 126 -13.59 13.52 -4.72
CA SER A 126 -13.34 14.35 -5.89
C SER A 126 -14.43 14.10 -6.93
N ARG A 127 -14.80 15.15 -7.68
CA ARG A 127 -15.73 15.02 -8.82
C ARG A 127 -15.13 14.22 -9.96
N ILE A 128 -13.81 14.33 -10.14
CA ILE A 128 -13.05 13.56 -11.13
C ILE A 128 -12.43 12.38 -10.39
N ARG A 129 -12.89 11.19 -10.74
CA ARG A 129 -12.37 9.93 -10.16
C ARG A 129 -11.27 9.40 -11.06
N SER A 130 -10.13 9.05 -10.47
CA SER A 130 -9.13 8.26 -11.17
C SER A 130 -9.69 6.85 -11.45
N TRP A 131 -9.22 6.21 -12.50
CA TRP A 131 -9.70 4.87 -12.91
C TRP A 131 -9.47 3.82 -11.82
N SER A 132 -8.35 3.89 -11.14
CA SER A 132 -8.02 3.02 -10.01
C SER A 132 -8.98 3.16 -8.82
N ARG A 133 -9.70 4.27 -8.69
CA ARG A 133 -10.69 4.53 -7.63
C ARG A 133 -12.13 4.16 -8.01
N LEU A 134 -12.41 3.91 -9.28
CA LEU A 134 -13.76 3.54 -9.72
C LEU A 134 -14.26 2.23 -9.09
N GLN A 135 -13.34 1.34 -8.70
CA GLN A 135 -13.66 0.03 -8.12
C GLN A 135 -13.76 0.01 -6.58
N ALA A 136 -13.35 1.08 -5.90
CA ALA A 136 -13.13 1.07 -4.45
C ALA A 136 -14.17 1.88 -3.64
N TYR A 137 -15.30 2.25 -4.23
CA TYR A 137 -16.27 3.09 -3.57
C TYR A 137 -17.34 2.27 -2.85
N ASP A 138 -17.11 2.00 -1.58
CA ASP A 138 -18.20 1.64 -0.66
C ASP A 138 -18.56 2.93 0.11
N GLU A 139 -19.73 3.51 -0.18
CA GLU A 139 -20.20 4.79 0.39
C GLU A 139 -20.42 4.74 1.92
N LYS A 140 -20.25 3.58 2.51
CA LYS A 140 -20.58 3.33 3.93
C LYS A 140 -19.56 3.88 4.93
N GLU A 141 -18.36 4.25 4.50
CA GLU A 141 -17.31 4.68 5.42
C GLU A 141 -16.84 6.11 5.11
N ILE A 142 -17.68 7.08 5.46
CA ILE A 142 -17.35 8.50 5.41
C ILE A 142 -16.87 8.93 6.80
N CYS A 143 -15.65 9.45 6.90
CA CYS A 143 -15.10 9.99 8.13
C CYS A 143 -15.09 11.54 8.06
N PRO A 144 -15.94 12.23 8.85
CA PRO A 144 -15.88 13.67 8.96
C PRO A 144 -14.61 14.09 9.69
N GLN A 145 -13.89 15.07 9.13
CA GLN A 145 -12.72 15.67 9.74
C GLN A 145 -13.09 16.89 10.59
N PRO A 146 -12.27 17.29 11.59
CA PRO A 146 -12.52 18.47 12.42
C PRO A 146 -12.61 19.78 11.63
N ASP A 147 -12.00 19.84 10.44
CA ASP A 147 -12.04 20.98 9.50
C ASP A 147 -13.32 21.00 8.63
N GLY A 148 -14.27 20.10 8.89
CA GLY A 148 -15.50 19.96 8.11
C GLY A 148 -15.33 19.23 6.78
N SER A 149 -14.11 18.81 6.41
CA SER A 149 -13.88 18.01 5.21
C SER A 149 -14.31 16.55 5.44
N LEU A 150 -14.78 15.89 4.38
CA LEU A 150 -15.11 14.48 4.39
C LEU A 150 -13.93 13.69 3.83
N LEU A 151 -13.57 12.58 4.48
CA LEU A 151 -12.65 11.59 3.95
C LEU A 151 -13.41 10.29 3.65
N VAL A 152 -13.05 9.65 2.57
CA VAL A 152 -13.64 8.39 2.13
C VAL A 152 -12.55 7.33 2.06
N ILE A 153 -12.84 6.13 2.56
CA ILE A 153 -11.91 4.99 2.42
C ILE A 153 -11.88 4.56 0.96
N SER A 154 -10.70 4.53 0.36
CA SER A 154 -10.48 4.00 -0.99
C SER A 154 -10.05 2.54 -0.97
N LYS A 155 -9.35 2.13 0.08
CA LYS A 155 -8.81 0.79 0.22
C LYS A 155 -8.54 0.47 1.68
N GLU A 156 -8.91 -0.72 2.10
CA GLU A 156 -8.52 -1.28 3.38
C GLU A 156 -7.76 -2.59 3.15
N VAL A 157 -6.63 -2.76 3.81
CA VAL A 157 -5.82 -3.97 3.76
C VAL A 157 -5.57 -4.42 5.19
N ASN A 158 -6.04 -5.62 5.52
CA ASN A 158 -5.84 -6.24 6.81
C ASN A 158 -4.98 -7.49 6.63
N VAL A 159 -3.86 -7.57 7.33
CA VAL A 159 -2.93 -8.70 7.26
C VAL A 159 -2.66 -9.22 8.66
N SER A 160 -2.93 -10.48 8.90
CA SER A 160 -2.60 -11.14 10.15
C SER A 160 -1.08 -11.44 10.23
N TRP A 161 -0.48 -11.32 11.42
CA TRP A 161 0.92 -11.72 11.64
C TRP A 161 1.20 -13.19 11.27
N LYS A 162 0.18 -14.05 11.32
CA LYS A 162 0.29 -15.47 10.96
C LYS A 162 0.54 -15.66 9.47
N ASP A 163 -0.09 -14.83 8.64
CA ASP A 163 -0.05 -14.95 7.19
C ASP A 163 1.22 -14.36 6.57
N ILE A 164 2.00 -13.59 7.35
CA ILE A 164 3.26 -13.03 6.90
C ILE A 164 4.29 -14.16 6.81
N CYS A 165 4.88 -14.31 5.62
CA CYS A 165 5.93 -15.32 5.36
C CYS A 165 7.34 -14.74 5.44
N ARG A 166 7.52 -13.44 5.12
CA ARG A 166 8.82 -12.77 5.14
C ARG A 166 8.66 -11.29 5.47
N VAL A 167 9.63 -10.74 6.18
CA VAL A 167 9.72 -9.29 6.48
C VAL A 167 11.05 -8.75 5.96
N LYS A 168 11.02 -7.57 5.33
CA LYS A 168 12.22 -6.86 4.92
C LYS A 168 12.20 -5.46 5.52
N PHE A 169 13.27 -5.14 6.24
CA PHE A 169 13.46 -3.85 6.88
C PHE A 169 14.30 -2.93 6.00
N ASN A 170 13.85 -1.69 5.81
CA ASN A 170 14.59 -0.65 5.09
C ASN A 170 14.60 0.64 5.90
N PRO A 171 15.50 0.76 6.91
CA PRO A 171 15.55 1.91 7.79
C PRO A 171 15.90 3.21 7.05
N LYS A 172 16.75 3.16 6.02
CA LYS A 172 17.12 4.34 5.21
C LYS A 172 15.91 4.95 4.50
N ALA A 173 14.95 4.12 4.09
CA ALA A 173 13.73 4.59 3.42
C ALA A 173 12.53 4.73 4.38
N GLY A 174 12.70 4.47 5.69
CA GLY A 174 11.62 4.47 6.67
C GLY A 174 10.51 3.47 6.34
N ARG A 175 10.87 2.28 5.80
CA ARG A 175 9.88 1.31 5.29
C ARG A 175 10.11 -0.08 5.84
N ILE A 176 9.00 -0.78 6.12
CA ILE A 176 8.98 -2.22 6.42
C ILE A 176 8.07 -2.88 5.38
N GLU A 177 8.61 -3.85 4.66
CA GLU A 177 7.88 -4.61 3.64
C GLU A 177 7.46 -5.96 4.24
N LEU A 178 6.16 -6.21 4.24
CA LEU A 178 5.55 -7.44 4.76
C LEU A 178 5.07 -8.29 3.59
N TYR A 179 5.70 -9.43 3.39
CA TYR A 179 5.32 -10.39 2.35
C TYR A 179 4.37 -11.41 2.96
N HIS A 180 3.21 -11.61 2.33
CA HIS A 180 2.19 -12.55 2.80
C HIS A 180 1.61 -13.37 1.65
N THR A 181 1.29 -14.61 1.91
CA THR A 181 0.65 -15.51 0.94
C THR A 181 -0.86 -15.24 0.87
N PRO A 182 -1.49 -15.32 -0.33
CA PRO A 182 -0.91 -15.70 -1.64
C PRO A 182 -0.43 -14.51 -2.49
N HIS A 183 -0.28 -13.32 -1.93
CA HIS A 183 -0.02 -12.10 -2.69
C HIS A 183 1.46 -11.95 -3.07
N ILE A 184 1.71 -11.56 -4.34
CA ILE A 184 3.06 -11.34 -4.88
C ILE A 184 3.62 -10.00 -4.39
N ALA A 185 2.76 -8.98 -4.25
CA ALA A 185 3.18 -7.65 -3.83
C ALA A 185 3.23 -7.55 -2.29
N PRO A 186 4.32 -7.02 -1.72
CA PRO A 186 4.39 -6.80 -0.28
C PRO A 186 3.45 -5.69 0.18
N VAL A 187 2.95 -5.83 1.39
CA VAL A 187 2.33 -4.73 2.13
C VAL A 187 3.43 -3.86 2.71
N VAL A 188 3.46 -2.59 2.38
CA VAL A 188 4.51 -1.66 2.77
C VAL A 188 4.03 -0.74 3.87
N LEU A 189 4.70 -0.81 5.03
CA LEU A 189 4.52 0.15 6.12
C LEU A 189 5.51 1.28 5.91
N CYS A 190 5.00 2.49 5.70
CA CYS A 190 5.82 3.69 5.75
C CYS A 190 5.77 4.24 7.17
N ILE A 191 6.92 4.52 7.78
CA ILE A 191 7.03 4.86 9.19
C ILE A 191 7.81 6.17 9.32
N PRO A 192 7.33 7.14 10.12
CA PRO A 192 8.09 8.34 10.42
C PRO A 192 9.44 7.99 11.06
N ALA A 193 10.48 8.78 10.76
CA ALA A 193 11.85 8.48 11.20
C ALA A 193 11.97 8.30 12.73
N GLY A 194 11.23 9.09 13.52
CA GLY A 194 11.25 8.99 14.98
C GLY A 194 10.61 7.72 15.56
N ASP A 195 9.72 7.07 14.80
CA ASP A 195 8.97 5.90 15.28
C ASP A 195 9.47 4.58 14.67
N TYR A 196 10.48 4.64 13.78
CA TYR A 196 10.92 3.49 13.02
C TYR A 196 11.46 2.35 13.89
N GLU A 197 12.37 2.66 14.81
CA GLU A 197 12.98 1.67 15.70
C GLU A 197 11.93 0.95 16.56
N TYR A 198 10.96 1.71 17.05
CA TYR A 198 9.87 1.16 17.83
C TYR A 198 8.99 0.20 16.99
N ALA A 199 8.57 0.63 15.80
CA ALA A 199 7.76 -0.18 14.90
C ALA A 199 8.53 -1.45 14.44
N GLU A 200 9.83 -1.31 14.15
CA GLU A 200 10.71 -2.43 13.81
C GLU A 200 10.76 -3.48 14.94
N ASN A 201 10.93 -3.04 16.19
CA ASN A 201 10.96 -3.93 17.35
C ASN A 201 9.62 -4.66 17.55
N LEU A 202 8.48 -3.97 17.31
CA LEU A 202 7.17 -4.58 17.35
C LEU A 202 7.01 -5.67 16.29
N VAL A 203 7.36 -5.35 15.05
CA VAL A 203 7.26 -6.29 13.93
C VAL A 203 8.19 -7.49 14.15
N LYS A 204 9.42 -7.28 14.62
CA LYS A 204 10.35 -8.36 14.98
C LYS A 204 9.76 -9.27 16.07
N LYS A 205 9.11 -8.70 17.07
CA LYS A 205 8.46 -9.47 18.14
C LYS A 205 7.27 -10.27 17.64
N ALA A 206 6.47 -9.69 16.73
CA ALA A 206 5.29 -10.34 16.16
C ALA A 206 5.63 -11.43 15.14
N CYS A 207 6.68 -11.21 14.33
CA CYS A 207 7.09 -12.08 13.22
C CYS A 207 8.37 -12.85 13.52
N LYS A 208 8.52 -13.43 14.72
CA LYS A 208 9.71 -14.19 15.11
C LYS A 208 10.11 -15.23 14.06
N GLY A 209 11.37 -15.15 13.57
CA GLY A 209 11.95 -16.11 12.63
C GLY A 209 11.54 -15.94 11.16
N LYS A 210 10.95 -14.80 10.78
CA LYS A 210 10.48 -14.51 9.40
C LYS A 210 11.27 -13.39 8.70
N PHE A 211 12.54 -13.19 9.08
CA PHE A 211 13.44 -12.14 8.53
C PHE A 211 14.45 -12.74 7.55
#